data_cf0617d92c68df0fa436516f32d84896
#
_entry.id   cf0617d92c68df0fa436516f32d84896
#
_cell.length_a   1.000
_cell.length_b   1.000
_cell.length_c   1.000
_cell.angle_alpha   90.00
_cell.angle_beta   90.00
_cell.angle_gamma   90.00
#
_symmetry.space_group_name_H-M   'P 1'
#
loop_
_entity.id
_entity.type
_entity.pdbx_description
1 polymer ?
#
loop_
_entity_poly.entity_id
_entity_poly.type
_entity_poly.pdbx_seq_one_letter_code
_entity_poly.pdbx_strand_id
1 'polypeptide(L)'
;MCQISFKDATVTGTQRSVSHAGANDQLALQMTKRSKELKRDIEKMATANNAAVTGDATTARETGGLGAWFTSNVSRGTGGSSGASGTTATTEGTQRALAESLVATVAQSIFSNGGECRIIMCGPFNKTKISDFTGRANSRHMVDENAVTNNVTVYDSDFGNFKVVINRFQRERDVWLLDPEFARLAFLRNFQVNEIAKIGDADTRMIN
;
A
#
# COMPACT_ATOMS: atom_id res chain seq x y z
N MET A 1 10.75 9.04 10.94
CA MET A 1 10.42 8.39 12.22
C MET A 1 10.25 6.91 11.96
N CYS A 2 10.73 6.04 12.85
CA CYS A 2 10.66 4.59 12.67
C CYS A 2 9.54 4.02 13.56
N GLN A 3 8.60 3.30 12.96
CA GLN A 3 7.52 2.58 13.64
C GLN A 3 8.00 1.20 14.05
N ILE A 4 7.55 0.70 15.20
CA ILE A 4 7.76 -0.68 15.63
C ILE A 4 6.45 -1.42 15.41
N SER A 5 6.49 -2.44 14.57
CA SER A 5 5.34 -3.30 14.30
C SER A 5 5.67 -4.72 14.69
N PHE A 6 4.79 -5.38 15.41
CA PHE A 6 4.98 -6.76 15.84
C PHE A 6 3.67 -7.54 15.83
N LYS A 7 3.78 -8.83 15.76
CA LYS A 7 2.68 -9.79 15.95
C LYS A 7 3.18 -10.95 16.77
N ASP A 8 2.38 -11.41 17.68
CA ASP A 8 2.64 -12.59 18.50
C ASP A 8 1.75 -13.77 18.09
N ALA A 9 2.27 -14.95 18.31
CA ALA A 9 1.55 -16.20 18.16
C ALA A 9 1.77 -17.03 19.42
N THR A 10 0.67 -17.37 20.10
CA THR A 10 0.67 -18.17 21.31
C THR A 10 -0.07 -19.46 21.05
N VAL A 11 0.55 -20.60 21.42
CA VAL A 11 -0.05 -21.92 21.33
C VAL A 11 0.21 -22.65 22.64
N THR A 12 -0.83 -23.28 23.21
CA THR A 12 -0.72 -24.04 24.45
C THR A 12 0.05 -25.35 24.24
N GLY A 13 0.73 -25.84 25.26
CA GLY A 13 1.44 -27.11 25.21
C GLY A 13 0.54 -28.30 24.92
N THR A 14 -0.67 -28.31 25.48
CA THR A 14 -1.70 -29.31 25.17
C THR A 14 -2.05 -29.32 23.68
N GLN A 15 -2.24 -28.16 23.05
CA GLN A 15 -2.51 -28.03 21.64
C GLN A 15 -1.36 -28.56 20.77
N ARG A 16 -0.11 -28.40 21.21
CA ARG A 16 1.08 -28.92 20.51
C ARG A 16 1.26 -30.41 20.67
N SER A 17 0.81 -30.96 21.78
CA SER A 17 0.95 -32.40 22.10
C SER A 17 -0.08 -33.26 21.37
N VAL A 18 -1.21 -32.69 20.96
CA VAL A 18 -2.27 -33.42 20.25
C VAL A 18 -1.96 -33.45 18.75
N SER A 19 -2.05 -34.62 18.13
CA SER A 19 -1.92 -34.74 16.68
C SER A 19 -3.14 -34.18 15.98
N HIS A 20 -2.94 -33.24 15.05
CA HIS A 20 -3.98 -32.62 14.26
C HIS A 20 -3.91 -33.05 12.81
N ALA A 21 -5.06 -33.36 12.20
CA ALA A 21 -5.14 -33.61 10.78
C ALA A 21 -4.81 -32.33 9.99
N GLY A 22 -3.84 -32.40 9.08
CA GLY A 22 -3.51 -31.32 8.16
C GLY A 22 -2.51 -30.27 8.65
N ALA A 23 -2.02 -30.35 9.88
CA ALA A 23 -0.97 -29.46 10.38
C ALA A 23 -0.10 -30.15 11.43
N ASN A 24 1.15 -30.40 11.09
CA ASN A 24 2.10 -31.07 12.00
C ASN A 24 2.58 -30.16 13.14
N ASP A 25 2.73 -28.87 12.90
CA ASP A 25 3.13 -27.88 13.90
C ASP A 25 2.20 -26.66 13.86
N GLN A 26 1.37 -26.56 14.88
CA GLN A 26 0.42 -25.46 15.02
C GLN A 26 1.12 -24.12 15.24
N LEU A 27 2.26 -24.10 15.94
CA LEU A 27 3.00 -22.87 16.17
C LEU A 27 3.60 -22.33 14.87
N ALA A 28 4.20 -23.18 14.03
CA ALA A 28 4.72 -22.81 12.72
C ALA A 28 3.62 -22.30 11.79
N LEU A 29 2.44 -22.93 11.81
CA LEU A 29 1.27 -22.48 11.04
C LEU A 29 0.81 -21.08 11.48
N GLN A 30 0.69 -20.84 12.78
CA GLN A 30 0.29 -19.53 13.32
C GLN A 30 1.35 -18.49 12.99
N MET A 31 2.63 -18.80 13.12
CA MET A 31 3.72 -17.89 12.76
C MET A 31 3.65 -17.46 11.29
N THR A 32 3.37 -18.40 10.38
CA THR A 32 3.19 -18.09 8.95
C THR A 32 2.01 -17.15 8.71
N LYS A 33 0.89 -17.36 9.40
CA LYS A 33 -0.28 -16.47 9.32
C LYS A 33 0.03 -15.08 9.85
N ARG A 34 0.65 -14.97 11.04
CA ARG A 34 1.04 -13.70 11.67
C ARG A 34 2.06 -12.92 10.83
N SER A 35 2.99 -13.61 10.18
CA SER A 35 3.93 -12.99 9.24
C SER A 35 3.22 -12.32 8.05
N LYS A 36 2.21 -12.99 7.49
CA LYS A 36 1.39 -12.41 6.41
C LYS A 36 0.56 -11.21 6.90
N GLU A 37 0.00 -11.31 8.10
CA GLU A 37 -0.75 -10.21 8.73
C GLU A 37 0.14 -8.99 8.94
N LEU A 38 1.35 -9.17 9.49
CA LEU A 38 2.29 -8.09 9.74
C LEU A 38 2.67 -7.35 8.44
N LYS A 39 2.93 -8.09 7.36
CA LYS A 39 3.21 -7.49 6.05
C LYS A 39 2.03 -6.66 5.51
N ARG A 40 0.81 -7.16 5.69
CA ARG A 40 -0.42 -6.43 5.30
C ARG A 40 -0.62 -5.16 6.12
N ASP A 41 -0.34 -5.23 7.42
CA ASP A 41 -0.46 -4.07 8.31
C ASP A 41 0.53 -2.96 7.91
N ILE A 42 1.77 -3.34 7.56
CA ILE A 42 2.79 -2.40 7.07
C ILE A 42 2.35 -1.77 5.74
N GLU A 43 1.85 -2.57 4.81
CA GLU A 43 1.37 -2.05 3.54
C GLU A 43 0.17 -1.11 3.71
N LYS A 44 -0.78 -1.49 4.56
CA LYS A 44 -1.94 -0.65 4.88
C LYS A 44 -1.54 0.67 5.53
N MET A 45 -0.57 0.63 6.45
CA MET A 45 -0.02 1.83 7.08
C MET A 45 0.65 2.73 6.04
N ALA A 46 1.47 2.15 5.15
CA ALA A 46 2.16 2.91 4.11
C ALA A 46 1.19 3.59 3.13
N THR A 47 0.03 2.97 2.86
CA THR A 47 -1.00 3.52 1.94
C THR A 47 -2.09 4.34 2.64
N ALA A 48 -2.04 4.48 3.96
CA ALA A 48 -2.99 5.28 4.72
C ALA A 48 -2.70 6.79 4.60
N ASN A 49 -3.68 7.61 4.97
CA ASN A 49 -3.51 9.06 5.11
C ASN A 49 -3.35 9.39 6.60
N ASN A 50 -2.20 9.11 7.15
CA ASN A 50 -1.86 9.39 8.54
C ASN A 50 -0.57 10.21 8.63
N ALA A 51 -0.52 11.09 9.61
CA ALA A 51 0.69 11.82 9.98
C ALA A 51 1.64 10.91 10.77
N ALA A 52 2.93 11.22 10.72
CA ALA A 52 3.90 10.60 11.62
C ALA A 52 3.69 11.07 13.06
N VAL A 53 3.74 10.13 14.00
CA VAL A 53 3.67 10.41 15.45
C VAL A 53 5.02 10.12 16.09
N THR A 54 5.55 11.08 16.82
CA THR A 54 6.89 10.97 17.47
C THR A 54 6.90 9.91 18.56
N GLY A 55 5.76 9.72 19.20
CA GLY A 55 5.60 8.85 20.34
C GLY A 55 6.20 9.45 21.63
N ASP A 56 5.64 9.05 22.72
CA ASP A 56 6.06 9.38 24.09
C ASP A 56 5.89 8.14 25.00
N ALA A 57 5.85 8.34 26.31
CA ALA A 57 5.67 7.25 27.27
C ALA A 57 4.31 6.55 27.16
N THR A 58 3.30 7.23 26.62
CA THR A 58 1.91 6.76 26.53
C THR A 58 1.46 6.51 25.10
N THR A 59 2.07 7.17 24.11
CA THR A 59 1.70 7.14 22.71
C THR A 59 2.73 6.38 21.88
N ALA A 60 2.29 5.38 21.13
CA ALA A 60 3.17 4.63 20.24
C ALA A 60 3.66 5.50 19.08
N ARG A 61 4.87 5.22 18.62
CA ARG A 61 5.44 5.85 17.41
C ARG A 61 4.75 5.33 16.16
N GLU A 62 4.39 6.24 15.26
CA GLU A 62 3.82 5.90 13.97
C GLU A 62 4.58 6.55 12.82
N THR A 63 4.74 5.82 11.73
CA THR A 63 5.29 6.36 10.48
C THR A 63 4.16 6.99 9.68
N GLY A 64 4.38 8.18 9.12
CA GLY A 64 3.41 8.81 8.24
C GLY A 64 3.20 8.00 6.96
N GLY A 65 1.95 7.91 6.52
CA GLY A 65 1.59 7.28 5.25
C GLY A 65 2.18 8.03 4.05
N LEU A 66 2.40 7.34 2.94
CA LEU A 66 3.04 7.91 1.74
C LEU A 66 2.28 9.14 1.22
N GLY A 67 0.94 9.17 1.34
CA GLY A 67 0.11 10.31 0.96
C GLY A 67 0.46 11.62 1.69
N ALA A 68 0.96 11.56 2.92
CA ALA A 68 1.38 12.72 3.70
C ALA A 68 2.72 13.32 3.24
N TRP A 69 3.49 12.61 2.42
CA TRP A 69 4.76 13.08 1.85
C TRP A 69 4.57 13.86 0.55
N PHE A 70 3.43 13.70 -0.13
CA PHE A 70 3.16 14.40 -1.38
C PHE A 70 2.78 15.86 -1.12
N THR A 71 3.73 16.77 -1.34
CA THR A 71 3.56 18.21 -1.13
C THR A 71 3.35 18.99 -2.43
N SER A 72 3.89 18.49 -3.54
CA SER A 72 3.82 19.08 -4.88
C SER A 72 3.31 18.07 -5.91
N ASN A 73 3.06 18.51 -7.15
CA ASN A 73 2.57 17.68 -8.25
C ASN A 73 1.28 16.92 -7.88
N VAL A 74 0.37 17.60 -7.22
CA VAL A 74 -0.87 17.01 -6.71
C VAL A 74 -2.10 17.64 -7.35
N SER A 75 -3.12 16.85 -7.61
CA SER A 75 -4.42 17.31 -8.07
C SER A 75 -5.46 16.96 -7.00
N ARG A 76 -5.89 17.96 -6.25
CA ARG A 76 -6.85 17.80 -5.15
C ARG A 76 -8.20 18.43 -5.49
N GLY A 77 -9.25 17.93 -4.87
CA GLY A 77 -10.57 18.58 -4.93
C GLY A 77 -10.61 19.87 -4.13
N THR A 78 -11.67 20.64 -4.32
CA THR A 78 -11.89 21.91 -3.61
C THR A 78 -11.82 21.73 -2.10
N GLY A 79 -11.06 22.59 -1.42
CA GLY A 79 -10.85 22.52 0.03
C GLY A 79 -9.79 21.49 0.47
N GLY A 80 -9.19 20.74 -0.45
CA GLY A 80 -8.11 19.82 -0.13
C GLY A 80 -6.76 20.52 -0.02
N SER A 81 -5.92 20.08 0.92
CA SER A 81 -4.55 20.57 1.07
C SER A 81 -3.55 19.41 1.15
N SER A 82 -2.31 19.68 0.75
CA SER A 82 -1.22 18.72 0.86
C SER A 82 -0.77 18.54 2.30
N GLY A 83 -0.22 17.37 2.62
CA GLY A 83 0.50 17.15 3.86
C GLY A 83 1.82 17.91 3.92
N ALA A 84 2.53 17.79 5.02
CA ALA A 84 3.82 18.45 5.21
C ALA A 84 4.88 17.39 5.54
N SER A 85 5.57 16.89 4.53
CA SER A 85 6.74 16.01 4.66
C SER A 85 6.53 14.84 5.65
N GLY A 86 5.35 14.23 5.62
CA GLY A 86 4.97 13.12 6.49
C GLY A 86 4.54 13.51 7.90
N THR A 87 4.68 14.78 8.32
CA THR A 87 4.32 15.23 9.68
C THR A 87 2.87 15.68 9.80
N THR A 88 2.22 15.98 8.68
CA THR A 88 0.81 16.35 8.63
C THR A 88 0.10 15.52 7.58
N ALA A 89 -1.01 14.90 7.93
CA ALA A 89 -1.84 14.20 6.98
C ALA A 89 -2.45 15.17 5.95
N THR A 90 -2.77 14.66 4.77
CA THR A 90 -3.45 15.49 3.76
C THR A 90 -4.88 15.78 4.18
N THR A 91 -5.32 17.03 3.99
CA THR A 91 -6.73 17.36 4.12
C THR A 91 -7.47 16.93 2.86
N GLU A 92 -8.53 16.20 3.03
CA GLU A 92 -9.33 15.71 1.92
C GLU A 92 -10.24 16.81 1.39
N GLY A 93 -10.15 17.07 0.08
CA GLY A 93 -11.08 17.97 -0.59
C GLY A 93 -12.37 17.29 -1.02
N THR A 94 -13.24 18.04 -1.68
CA THR A 94 -14.46 17.51 -2.29
C THR A 94 -14.13 16.37 -3.25
N GLN A 95 -14.79 15.24 -3.08
CA GLN A 95 -14.58 14.07 -3.92
C GLN A 95 -15.08 14.35 -5.35
N ARG A 96 -14.32 13.92 -6.34
CA ARG A 96 -14.63 14.06 -7.76
C ARG A 96 -14.36 12.74 -8.50
N ALA A 97 -15.04 12.55 -9.63
CA ALA A 97 -14.81 11.39 -10.46
C ALA A 97 -13.37 11.39 -11.03
N LEU A 98 -12.76 10.21 -11.09
CA LEU A 98 -11.48 10.04 -11.77
C LEU A 98 -11.69 10.20 -13.27
N ALA A 99 -11.00 11.17 -13.87
CA ALA A 99 -10.97 11.43 -15.31
C ALA A 99 -9.54 11.32 -15.84
N GLU A 100 -9.40 10.94 -17.10
CA GLU A 100 -8.10 10.84 -17.77
C GLU A 100 -7.34 12.17 -17.74
N SER A 101 -8.03 13.30 -17.90
CA SER A 101 -7.46 14.63 -17.82
C SER A 101 -6.76 14.95 -16.49
N LEU A 102 -7.26 14.39 -15.38
CA LEU A 102 -6.63 14.58 -14.07
C LEU A 102 -5.29 13.84 -13.97
N VAL A 103 -5.23 12.63 -14.54
CA VAL A 103 -3.99 11.85 -14.60
C VAL A 103 -2.98 12.55 -15.51
N ALA A 104 -3.42 13.01 -16.69
CA ALA A 104 -2.58 13.73 -17.63
C ALA A 104 -2.02 15.03 -17.03
N THR A 105 -2.85 15.81 -16.31
CA THR A 105 -2.41 17.05 -15.64
C THR A 105 -1.31 16.79 -14.61
N VAL A 106 -1.47 15.73 -13.80
CA VAL A 106 -0.45 15.38 -12.80
C VAL A 106 0.81 14.86 -13.48
N ALA A 107 0.70 14.01 -14.51
CA ALA A 107 1.83 13.52 -15.29
C ALA A 107 2.61 14.67 -15.93
N GLN A 108 1.92 15.64 -16.53
CA GLN A 108 2.53 16.86 -17.08
C GLN A 108 3.27 17.67 -16.02
N SER A 109 2.66 17.85 -14.85
CA SER A 109 3.28 18.58 -13.73
C SER A 109 4.56 17.90 -13.26
N ILE A 110 4.55 16.57 -13.14
CA ILE A 110 5.72 15.80 -12.74
C ILE A 110 6.83 15.92 -13.80
N PHE A 111 6.50 15.75 -15.08
CA PHE A 111 7.44 15.88 -16.19
C PHE A 111 8.07 17.28 -16.24
N SER A 112 7.26 18.34 -16.07
CA SER A 112 7.73 19.74 -16.06
C SER A 112 8.68 20.02 -14.88
N ASN A 113 8.54 19.29 -13.78
CA ASN A 113 9.42 19.40 -12.61
C ASN A 113 10.60 18.39 -12.66
N GLY A 114 10.82 17.74 -13.79
CA GLY A 114 11.97 16.85 -14.01
C GLY A 114 11.83 15.45 -13.42
N GLY A 115 10.61 15.02 -13.05
CA GLY A 115 10.34 13.66 -12.55
C GLY A 115 9.95 12.70 -13.68
N GLU A 116 10.28 11.42 -13.52
CA GLU A 116 9.90 10.33 -14.42
C GLU A 116 9.06 9.29 -13.66
N CYS A 117 7.75 9.41 -13.73
CA CYS A 117 6.88 8.39 -13.14
C CYS A 117 6.72 7.19 -14.07
N ARG A 118 6.74 5.99 -13.49
CA ARG A 118 6.60 4.73 -14.23
C ARG A 118 5.44 3.86 -13.74
N ILE A 119 4.87 4.18 -12.59
CA ILE A 119 3.83 3.36 -11.95
C ILE A 119 2.63 4.25 -11.60
N ILE A 120 1.44 3.80 -12.01
CA ILE A 120 0.17 4.28 -11.48
C ILE A 120 -0.31 3.24 -10.48
N MET A 121 -0.36 3.60 -9.19
CA MET A 121 -0.93 2.74 -8.15
C MET A 121 -2.29 3.24 -7.75
N CYS A 122 -3.27 2.34 -7.74
CA CYS A 122 -4.66 2.67 -7.46
C CYS A 122 -5.40 1.53 -6.75
N GLY A 123 -6.49 1.87 -6.08
CA GLY A 123 -7.43 0.91 -5.53
C GLY A 123 -8.29 0.23 -6.62
N PRO A 124 -9.05 -0.84 -6.25
CA PRO A 124 -9.83 -1.62 -7.21
C PRO A 124 -10.85 -0.78 -8.00
N PHE A 125 -11.56 0.11 -7.33
CA PHE A 125 -12.56 0.99 -7.97
C PHE A 125 -11.91 1.91 -9.02
N ASN A 126 -10.82 2.58 -8.68
CA ASN A 126 -10.13 3.45 -9.61
C ASN A 126 -9.49 2.68 -10.77
N LYS A 127 -9.11 1.42 -10.56
CA LYS A 127 -8.59 0.57 -11.63
C LYS A 127 -9.64 0.31 -12.71
N THR A 128 -10.90 0.05 -12.33
CA THR A 128 -11.98 -0.12 -13.32
C THR A 128 -12.19 1.18 -14.11
N LYS A 129 -12.13 2.33 -13.44
CA LYS A 129 -12.22 3.64 -14.11
C LYS A 129 -11.07 3.91 -15.07
N ILE A 130 -9.83 3.52 -14.72
CA ILE A 130 -8.70 3.63 -15.65
C ILE A 130 -8.89 2.71 -16.86
N SER A 131 -9.46 1.53 -16.67
CA SER A 131 -9.77 0.63 -17.78
C SER A 131 -10.88 1.16 -18.70
N ASP A 132 -11.72 2.05 -18.19
CA ASP A 132 -12.78 2.72 -18.95
C ASP A 132 -12.29 3.98 -19.70
N PHE A 133 -11.04 4.39 -19.54
CA PHE A 133 -10.49 5.53 -20.28
C PHE A 133 -10.53 5.26 -21.79
N THR A 134 -11.14 6.19 -22.51
CA THR A 134 -11.42 6.05 -23.96
C THR A 134 -10.39 6.74 -24.85
N GLY A 135 -9.19 7.01 -24.34
CA GLY A 135 -8.13 7.62 -25.11
C GLY A 135 -7.86 6.91 -26.46
N ARG A 136 -7.01 7.50 -27.30
CA ARG A 136 -6.64 6.96 -28.64
C ARG A 136 -6.18 5.51 -28.65
N ALA A 137 -5.83 4.98 -27.50
CA ALA A 137 -5.38 3.62 -27.30
C ALA A 137 -6.51 2.63 -27.04
N ASN A 138 -7.64 2.72 -27.72
CA ASN A 138 -8.48 1.55 -27.94
C ASN A 138 -7.79 0.59 -28.92
N SER A 139 -6.53 0.29 -28.66
CA SER A 139 -5.84 -0.85 -29.20
C SER A 139 -6.47 -2.09 -28.57
N ARG A 140 -7.59 -2.50 -29.12
CA ARG A 140 -8.11 -3.85 -28.92
C ARG A 140 -7.02 -4.78 -29.42
N HIS A 141 -6.24 -5.34 -28.53
CA HIS A 141 -5.50 -6.55 -28.87
C HIS A 141 -6.53 -7.53 -29.41
N MET A 142 -6.25 -8.11 -30.59
CA MET A 142 -7.03 -9.22 -31.10
C MET A 142 -6.99 -10.33 -30.05
N VAL A 143 -8.06 -10.41 -29.30
CA VAL A 143 -8.32 -11.51 -28.38
C VAL A 143 -9.06 -12.54 -29.19
N ASP A 144 -8.81 -13.82 -28.96
CA ASP A 144 -9.56 -14.93 -29.54
C ASP A 144 -11.06 -14.62 -29.60
N GLU A 145 -11.74 -15.02 -30.64
CA GLU A 145 -13.12 -14.65 -31.00
C GLU A 145 -14.15 -14.78 -29.86
N ASN A 146 -13.78 -15.45 -28.75
CA ASN A 146 -14.66 -15.74 -27.60
C ASN A 146 -14.26 -15.05 -26.29
N ALA A 147 -13.32 -14.10 -26.29
CA ALA A 147 -12.89 -13.44 -25.05
C ALA A 147 -13.16 -11.93 -25.10
N VAL A 148 -13.78 -11.42 -24.02
CA VAL A 148 -13.94 -9.97 -23.79
C VAL A 148 -12.84 -9.51 -22.85
N THR A 149 -11.95 -8.66 -23.32
CA THR A 149 -10.86 -8.10 -22.52
C THR A 149 -11.12 -6.63 -22.23
N ASN A 150 -11.32 -6.31 -20.95
CA ASN A 150 -11.37 -4.94 -20.45
C ASN A 150 -10.33 -4.77 -19.35
N ASN A 151 -9.06 -4.76 -19.75
CA ASN A 151 -7.95 -4.61 -18.80
C ASN A 151 -6.84 -3.75 -19.40
N VAL A 152 -6.56 -2.61 -18.76
CA VAL A 152 -5.42 -1.74 -19.07
C VAL A 152 -4.32 -2.02 -18.08
N THR A 153 -3.24 -2.65 -18.50
CA THR A 153 -2.05 -2.91 -17.69
C THR A 153 -0.99 -1.83 -17.87
N VAL A 154 -0.97 -1.18 -19.01
CA VAL A 154 -0.06 -0.10 -19.35
C VAL A 154 -0.89 1.05 -19.91
N TYR A 155 -0.70 2.23 -19.35
CA TYR A 155 -1.26 3.48 -19.84
C TYR A 155 -0.12 4.25 -20.52
N ASP A 156 -0.23 4.44 -21.82
CA ASP A 156 0.72 5.19 -22.63
C ASP A 156 0.25 6.64 -22.77
N SER A 157 1.09 7.56 -22.37
CA SER A 157 0.82 9.00 -22.35
C SER A 157 1.96 9.74 -23.05
N ASP A 158 1.70 10.97 -23.47
CA ASP A 158 2.74 11.86 -24.04
C ASP A 158 3.91 12.10 -23.09
N PHE A 159 3.73 11.83 -21.78
CA PHE A 159 4.75 11.99 -20.73
C PHE A 159 5.39 10.68 -20.28
N GLY A 160 5.13 9.58 -20.95
CA GLY A 160 5.74 8.28 -20.69
C GLY A 160 4.76 7.13 -20.53
N ASN A 161 5.32 5.95 -20.37
CA ASN A 161 4.58 4.69 -20.22
C ASN A 161 4.39 4.37 -18.75
N PHE A 162 3.15 4.31 -18.29
CA PHE A 162 2.79 4.01 -16.91
C PHE A 162 2.26 2.59 -16.77
N LYS A 163 2.90 1.80 -15.91
CA LYS A 163 2.38 0.50 -15.50
C LYS A 163 1.29 0.68 -14.45
N VAL A 164 0.09 0.21 -14.71
CA VAL A 164 -1.02 0.30 -13.76
C VAL A 164 -1.00 -0.89 -12.79
N VAL A 165 -0.82 -0.61 -11.50
CA VAL A 165 -0.73 -1.60 -10.42
C VAL A 165 -1.92 -1.44 -9.49
N ILE A 166 -2.61 -2.55 -9.21
CA ILE A 166 -3.74 -2.57 -8.28
C ILE A 166 -3.17 -2.84 -6.88
N ASN A 167 -3.53 -1.99 -5.92
CA ASN A 167 -3.28 -2.24 -4.52
C ASN A 167 -4.61 -2.30 -3.76
N ARG A 168 -4.91 -3.44 -3.11
CA ARG A 168 -6.16 -3.61 -2.36
C ARG A 168 -6.24 -2.76 -1.10
N PHE A 169 -5.12 -2.30 -0.58
CA PHE A 169 -5.05 -1.44 0.62
C PHE A 169 -5.02 0.05 0.29
N GLN A 170 -4.86 0.38 -1.01
CA GLN A 170 -4.93 1.75 -1.48
C GLN A 170 -6.33 2.32 -1.23
N ARG A 171 -6.38 3.53 -0.71
CA ARG A 171 -7.63 4.25 -0.52
C ARG A 171 -8.29 4.52 -1.88
N GLU A 172 -9.59 4.34 -1.97
CA GLU A 172 -10.35 4.55 -3.23
C GLU A 172 -10.37 6.01 -3.67
N ARG A 173 -10.07 6.93 -2.75
CA ARG A 173 -9.98 8.37 -3.05
C ARG A 173 -8.68 8.80 -3.73
N ASP A 174 -7.66 7.96 -3.67
CA ASP A 174 -6.30 8.30 -4.06
C ASP A 174 -5.85 7.47 -5.27
N VAL A 175 -5.24 8.14 -6.24
CA VAL A 175 -4.47 7.52 -7.32
C VAL A 175 -3.08 8.12 -7.27
N TRP A 176 -2.06 7.30 -7.21
CA TRP A 176 -0.67 7.74 -7.07
C TRP A 176 0.13 7.44 -8.32
N LEU A 177 0.82 8.45 -8.81
CA LEU A 177 1.85 8.30 -9.84
C LEU A 177 3.18 8.23 -9.10
N LEU A 178 3.84 7.09 -9.19
CA LEU A 178 5.04 6.81 -8.41
C LEU A 178 6.24 6.54 -9.30
N ASP A 179 7.36 7.07 -8.87
CA ASP A 179 8.67 6.63 -9.32
C ASP A 179 9.26 5.70 -8.25
N PRO A 180 9.50 4.41 -8.56
CA PRO A 180 10.04 3.45 -7.61
C PRO A 180 11.46 3.79 -7.16
N GLU A 181 12.15 4.68 -7.86
CA GLU A 181 13.49 5.11 -7.48
C GLU A 181 13.45 6.00 -6.22
N PHE A 182 12.41 6.83 -6.08
CA PHE A 182 12.24 7.76 -4.95
C PHE A 182 11.31 7.24 -3.85
N ALA A 183 10.43 6.29 -4.15
CA ALA A 183 9.48 5.74 -3.18
C ALA A 183 9.95 4.38 -2.67
N ARG A 184 10.56 4.35 -1.47
CA ARG A 184 11.08 3.11 -0.86
C ARG A 184 10.65 2.99 0.60
N LEU A 185 10.40 1.76 1.02
CA LEU A 185 10.23 1.42 2.43
C LEU A 185 11.56 0.90 2.98
N ALA A 186 12.12 1.61 3.97
CA ALA A 186 13.37 1.22 4.61
C ALA A 186 13.09 0.57 5.96
N PHE A 187 13.75 -0.56 6.22
CA PHE A 187 13.69 -1.27 7.50
C PHE A 187 14.98 -1.01 8.29
N LEU A 188 14.83 -0.53 9.52
CA LEU A 188 15.96 -0.37 10.44
C LEU A 188 16.48 -1.73 10.90
N ARG A 189 15.59 -2.67 11.14
CA ARG A 189 15.86 -4.06 11.46
C ARG A 189 14.98 -4.95 10.60
N ASN A 190 15.55 -6.02 10.06
CA ASN A 190 14.80 -7.02 9.32
C ASN A 190 13.88 -7.80 10.26
N PHE A 191 12.85 -8.42 9.71
CA PHE A 191 11.95 -9.28 10.47
C PHE A 191 12.70 -10.36 11.20
N GLN A 192 12.47 -10.46 12.49
CA GLN A 192 13.06 -11.47 13.37
C GLN A 192 11.95 -12.18 14.16
N VAL A 193 12.19 -13.45 14.44
CA VAL A 193 11.31 -14.25 15.30
C VAL A 193 12.00 -14.42 16.62
N ASN A 194 11.39 -13.91 17.68
CA ASN A 194 11.91 -14.03 19.05
C ASN A 194 10.98 -14.90 19.89
N GLU A 195 11.57 -15.77 20.68
CA GLU A 195 10.84 -16.53 21.69
C GLU A 195 10.61 -15.65 22.91
N ILE A 196 9.39 -15.60 23.38
CA ILE A 196 9.03 -14.92 24.63
C ILE A 196 9.06 -15.94 25.76
N ALA A 197 9.50 -15.51 26.94
CA ALA A 197 9.53 -16.37 28.12
C ALA A 197 8.15 -17.01 28.37
N LYS A 198 8.16 -18.31 28.68
CA LYS A 198 6.93 -19.06 28.93
C LYS A 198 6.21 -18.52 30.16
N ILE A 199 4.91 -18.29 30.00
CA ILE A 199 3.99 -18.02 31.09
C ILE A 199 3.03 -19.20 31.17
N GLY A 200 3.28 -20.14 32.09
CA GLY A 200 2.51 -21.38 32.17
C GLY A 200 2.85 -22.37 31.05
N ASP A 201 1.86 -23.09 30.53
CA ASP A 201 2.01 -24.15 29.49
C ASP A 201 1.87 -23.60 28.05
N ALA A 202 2.12 -22.32 27.82
CA ALA A 202 2.00 -21.75 26.50
C ALA A 202 3.37 -21.38 25.89
N ASP A 203 3.57 -21.70 24.63
CA ASP A 203 4.71 -21.23 23.84
C ASP A 203 4.29 -20.00 23.03
N THR A 204 4.97 -18.89 23.24
CA THR A 204 4.72 -17.61 22.56
C THR A 204 5.94 -17.21 21.75
N ARG A 205 5.71 -16.89 20.47
CA ARG A 205 6.72 -16.32 19.59
C ARG A 205 6.23 -15.00 19.03
N MET A 206 7.10 -14.02 18.99
CA MET A 206 6.85 -12.69 18.45
C MET A 206 7.66 -12.51 17.16
N ILE A 207 6.99 -11.96 16.14
CA ILE A 207 7.62 -11.46 14.91
C ILE A 207 7.66 -9.92 15.02
N ASN A 208 8.80 -9.33 14.87
CA ASN A 208 8.97 -7.88 14.85
C ASN A 208 9.93 -7.43 13.75
#